data_066db9e5e3213a90f1185d9fa7887151
#
_entry.id   066db9e5e3213a90f1185d9fa7887151
#
_cell.length_a   1.000
_cell.length_b   1.000
_cell.length_c   1.000
_cell.angle_alpha   90.00
_cell.angle_beta   90.00
_cell.angle_gamma   90.00
#
_symmetry.space_group_name_H-M   'P 1'
#
loop_
_entity.id
_entity.type
_entity.pdbx_description
1 polymer ?
#
loop_
_entity_poly.entity_id
_entity_poly.type
_entity_poly.pdbx_seq_one_letter_code
_entity_poly.pdbx_strand_id
1 'polypeptide(L)'
;MSKVALVVDDSMLIRYTVCRFLEQRGFGVESATHGAEALEILARVQPAVIVTDLQMPKMSGSEFITAVKSKPETAGIPIIVLARRASGPGQSEGRADFFIYKDIDIETQLAKTLEELFGEAGRGQGAGR
;
A
#
# COMPACT_ATOMS: atom_id res chain seq x y z
N MET A 1 -1.72 18.74 7.48
CA MET A 1 -2.45 17.94 6.60
C MET A 1 -2.10 16.52 6.70
N SER A 2 -3.07 15.69 6.58
CA SER A 2 -2.85 14.25 6.67
C SER A 2 -2.36 13.71 5.37
N LYS A 3 -1.50 12.73 5.45
CA LYS A 3 -1.15 11.95 4.29
C LYS A 3 -2.26 10.96 4.00
N VAL A 4 -2.42 10.62 2.75
CA VAL A 4 -3.42 9.66 2.33
C VAL A 4 -2.72 8.38 1.90
N ALA A 5 -3.27 7.24 2.28
CA ALA A 5 -2.79 5.94 1.83
C ALA A 5 -3.87 5.27 1.00
N LEU A 6 -3.46 4.58 -0.05
CA LEU A 6 -4.38 3.81 -0.87
C LEU A 6 -4.11 2.33 -0.59
N VAL A 7 -5.16 1.60 -0.19
CA VAL A 7 -5.05 0.18 0.14
C VAL A 7 -5.86 -0.62 -0.87
N VAL A 8 -5.22 -1.59 -1.53
CA VAL A 8 -5.86 -2.37 -2.58
C VAL A 8 -5.74 -3.84 -2.25
N ASP A 9 -6.85 -4.49 -1.93
CA ASP A 9 -6.85 -5.90 -1.61
C ASP A 9 -8.28 -6.40 -1.70
N ASP A 10 -8.49 -7.56 -2.30
CA ASP A 10 -9.84 -8.09 -2.45
C ASP A 10 -10.32 -8.78 -1.17
N SER A 11 -9.44 -9.02 -0.21
CA SER A 11 -9.84 -9.59 1.06
C SER A 11 -10.35 -8.51 1.99
N MET A 12 -11.60 -8.62 2.40
CA MET A 12 -12.17 -7.64 3.30
C MET A 12 -11.40 -7.60 4.61
N LEU A 13 -10.99 -8.75 5.13
CA LEU A 13 -10.29 -8.79 6.41
C LEU A 13 -8.93 -8.09 6.32
N ILE A 14 -8.16 -8.38 5.30
CA ILE A 14 -6.85 -7.76 5.14
C ILE A 14 -7.01 -6.27 4.94
N ARG A 15 -7.95 -5.88 4.08
CA ARG A 15 -8.18 -4.48 3.79
C ARG A 15 -8.56 -3.71 5.06
N TYR A 16 -9.46 -4.30 5.86
CA TYR A 16 -9.88 -3.69 7.10
C TYR A 16 -8.70 -3.52 8.06
N THR A 17 -7.90 -4.59 8.21
CA THR A 17 -6.77 -4.57 9.12
C THR A 17 -5.78 -3.48 8.75
N VAL A 18 -5.44 -3.41 7.47
CA VAL A 18 -4.45 -2.45 7.01
C VAL A 18 -5.00 -1.02 7.10
N CYS A 19 -6.25 -0.83 6.71
CA CYS A 19 -6.84 0.51 6.77
C CYS A 19 -6.90 1.03 8.20
N ARG A 20 -7.33 0.19 9.13
CA ARG A 20 -7.40 0.61 10.52
C ARG A 20 -6.03 0.97 11.08
N PHE A 21 -5.05 0.16 10.74
CA PHE A 21 -3.70 0.44 11.22
C PHE A 21 -3.21 1.79 10.71
N LEU A 22 -3.46 2.07 9.44
CA LEU A 22 -3.01 3.33 8.86
C LEU A 22 -3.77 4.52 9.43
N GLU A 23 -5.07 4.34 9.65
CA GLU A 23 -5.86 5.42 10.25
C GLU A 23 -5.37 5.74 11.66
N GLN A 24 -4.98 4.73 12.40
CA GLN A 24 -4.46 4.94 13.74
C GLN A 24 -3.15 5.70 13.73
N ARG A 25 -2.47 5.69 12.60
CA ARG A 25 -1.22 6.43 12.45
C ARG A 25 -1.41 7.80 11.82
N GLY A 26 -2.65 8.21 11.65
CA GLY A 26 -2.92 9.54 11.15
C GLY A 26 -3.12 9.67 9.66
N PHE A 27 -3.12 8.55 8.93
CA PHE A 27 -3.37 8.61 7.51
C PHE A 27 -4.86 8.73 7.22
N GLY A 28 -5.20 9.47 6.17
CA GLY A 28 -6.50 9.30 5.54
C GLY A 28 -6.38 8.09 4.65
N VAL A 29 -7.42 7.29 4.51
CA VAL A 29 -7.31 6.06 3.77
C VAL A 29 -8.38 5.96 2.70
N GLU A 30 -7.96 5.65 1.48
CA GLU A 30 -8.85 5.24 0.41
C GLU A 30 -8.61 3.75 0.18
N SER A 31 -9.64 3.00 -0.16
CA SER A 31 -9.46 1.59 -0.37
C SER A 31 -10.16 1.13 -1.63
N ALA A 32 -9.64 0.04 -2.20
CA ALA A 32 -10.16 -0.53 -3.42
C ALA A 32 -10.07 -2.05 -3.32
N THR A 33 -10.92 -2.74 -4.05
CA THR A 33 -10.92 -4.19 -4.02
C THR A 33 -10.15 -4.81 -5.18
N HIS A 34 -9.80 -4.02 -6.18
CA HIS A 34 -8.97 -4.50 -7.28
C HIS A 34 -8.30 -3.31 -7.97
N GLY A 35 -7.41 -3.65 -8.89
CA GLY A 35 -6.57 -2.63 -9.50
C GLY A 35 -7.32 -1.59 -10.32
N ALA A 36 -8.36 -2.00 -11.03
CA ALA A 36 -9.10 -1.05 -11.85
C ALA A 36 -9.77 0.02 -10.99
N GLU A 37 -10.36 -0.41 -9.88
CA GLU A 37 -10.97 0.53 -8.95
C GLU A 37 -9.92 1.47 -8.36
N ALA A 38 -8.75 0.91 -8.05
CA ALA A 38 -7.67 1.70 -7.49
C ALA A 38 -7.20 2.77 -8.47
N LEU A 39 -7.15 2.45 -9.76
CA LEU A 39 -6.75 3.44 -10.75
C LEU A 39 -7.76 4.57 -10.86
N GLU A 40 -9.04 4.28 -10.66
CA GLU A 40 -10.04 5.33 -10.65
C GLU A 40 -9.81 6.27 -9.48
N ILE A 41 -9.43 5.71 -8.34
CA ILE A 41 -9.15 6.54 -7.18
C ILE A 41 -7.93 7.42 -7.44
N LEU A 42 -6.91 6.86 -8.08
CA LEU A 42 -5.70 7.62 -8.37
C LEU A 42 -5.94 8.76 -9.35
N ALA A 43 -7.02 8.71 -10.09
CA ALA A 43 -7.35 9.82 -10.99
C ALA A 43 -7.78 11.06 -10.23
N ARG A 44 -8.14 10.93 -8.95
CA ARG A 44 -8.62 12.07 -8.17
C ARG A 44 -7.93 12.25 -6.84
N VAL A 45 -7.08 11.31 -6.44
CA VAL A 45 -6.38 11.39 -5.16
C VAL A 45 -4.92 11.04 -5.38
N GLN A 46 -4.03 11.76 -4.73
CA GLN A 46 -2.62 11.44 -4.83
C GLN A 46 -2.12 10.95 -3.48
N PRO A 47 -2.06 9.64 -3.27
CA PRO A 47 -1.65 9.13 -1.98
C PRO A 47 -0.15 9.27 -1.77
N ALA A 48 0.24 9.26 -0.50
CA ALA A 48 1.65 9.27 -0.13
C ALA A 48 2.24 7.86 -0.18
N VAL A 49 1.39 6.84 -0.16
CA VAL A 49 1.85 5.45 -0.19
C VAL A 49 0.71 4.58 -0.72
N ILE A 50 1.07 3.53 -1.44
CA ILE A 50 0.11 2.54 -1.93
C ILE A 50 0.46 1.20 -1.30
N VAL A 51 -0.54 0.50 -0.75
CA VAL A 51 -0.38 -0.85 -0.21
C VAL A 51 -1.27 -1.74 -1.06
N THR A 52 -0.70 -2.69 -1.77
CA THR A 52 -1.48 -3.49 -2.71
C THR A 52 -1.17 -4.97 -2.63
N ASP A 53 -2.22 -5.78 -2.76
CA ASP A 53 -2.09 -7.20 -2.96
C ASP A 53 -1.59 -7.46 -4.38
N LEU A 54 -0.98 -8.60 -4.60
CA LEU A 54 -0.54 -9.01 -5.94
C LEU A 54 -1.59 -9.80 -6.69
N GLN A 55 -2.39 -10.58 -5.98
CA GLN A 55 -3.34 -11.47 -6.63
C GLN A 55 -4.74 -10.97 -6.43
N MET A 56 -5.27 -10.33 -7.43
CA MET A 56 -6.58 -9.73 -7.38
C MET A 56 -7.34 -10.07 -8.64
N PRO A 57 -8.68 -10.12 -8.55
CA PRO A 57 -9.48 -10.32 -9.74
C PRO A 57 -9.38 -9.09 -10.64
N LYS A 58 -9.70 -9.26 -11.87
CA LYS A 58 -9.79 -8.21 -12.88
C LYS A 58 -8.45 -7.63 -13.30
N MET A 59 -7.68 -7.16 -12.37
CA MET A 59 -6.36 -6.62 -12.70
C MET A 59 -5.40 -7.05 -11.61
N SER A 60 -4.36 -7.76 -11.96
CA SER A 60 -3.40 -8.26 -10.99
C SER A 60 -2.61 -7.09 -10.39
N GLY A 61 -1.97 -7.37 -9.26
CA GLY A 61 -1.12 -6.37 -8.64
C GLY A 61 0.01 -5.93 -9.55
N SER A 62 0.58 -6.86 -10.31
CA SER A 62 1.64 -6.51 -11.25
C SER A 62 1.15 -5.55 -12.32
N GLU A 63 -0.03 -5.80 -12.85
CA GLU A 63 -0.60 -4.90 -13.83
C GLU A 63 -0.88 -3.54 -13.24
N PHE A 64 -1.38 -3.54 -12.01
CA PHE A 64 -1.66 -2.29 -11.32
C PHE A 64 -0.37 -1.49 -11.11
N ILE A 65 0.69 -2.17 -10.64
CA ILE A 65 1.97 -1.50 -10.41
C ILE A 65 2.52 -0.93 -11.72
N THR A 66 2.39 -1.69 -12.80
CA THR A 66 2.83 -1.21 -14.11
C THR A 66 2.09 0.08 -14.47
N ALA A 67 0.79 0.11 -14.25
CA ALA A 67 0.00 1.29 -14.58
C ALA A 67 0.43 2.49 -13.73
N VAL A 68 0.67 2.26 -12.44
CA VAL A 68 1.10 3.32 -11.54
C VAL A 68 2.45 3.88 -11.98
N LYS A 69 3.39 3.00 -12.29
CA LYS A 69 4.75 3.43 -12.61
C LYS A 69 4.85 4.05 -14.00
N SER A 70 3.85 3.84 -14.84
CA SER A 70 3.91 4.35 -16.19
C SER A 70 3.49 5.81 -16.31
N LYS A 71 2.92 6.40 -15.26
CA LYS A 71 2.50 7.79 -15.31
C LYS A 71 3.39 8.65 -14.43
N PRO A 72 3.86 9.79 -14.95
CA PRO A 72 4.76 10.63 -14.16
C PRO A 72 4.17 11.06 -12.82
N GLU A 73 2.87 11.32 -12.80
CA GLU A 73 2.25 11.85 -11.59
C GLU A 73 2.13 10.80 -10.49
N THR A 74 2.22 9.50 -10.83
CA THR A 74 2.12 8.45 -9.82
C THR A 74 3.39 7.61 -9.70
N ALA A 75 4.32 7.75 -10.62
CA ALA A 75 5.49 6.87 -10.65
C ALA A 75 6.35 6.97 -9.39
N GLY A 76 6.32 8.11 -8.72
CA GLY A 76 7.14 8.30 -7.53
C GLY A 76 6.49 7.86 -6.24
N ILE A 77 5.24 7.41 -6.27
CA ILE A 77 4.55 6.99 -5.05
C ILE A 77 5.12 5.66 -4.59
N PRO A 78 5.57 5.54 -3.33
CA PRO A 78 6.09 4.26 -2.85
C PRO A 78 5.01 3.21 -2.78
N ILE A 79 5.37 1.99 -3.14
CA ILE A 79 4.44 0.87 -3.21
C ILE A 79 4.89 -0.24 -2.28
N ILE A 80 3.99 -0.65 -1.40
CA ILE A 80 4.19 -1.78 -0.50
C ILE A 80 3.33 -2.93 -1.01
N VAL A 81 3.94 -4.07 -1.27
CA VAL A 81 3.22 -5.22 -1.77
C VAL A 81 2.90 -6.16 -0.61
N LEU A 82 1.64 -6.60 -0.56
CA LEU A 82 1.21 -7.62 0.39
C LEU A 82 1.24 -8.96 -0.33
N ALA A 83 2.01 -9.90 0.18
CA ALA A 83 2.19 -11.17 -0.48
C ALA A 83 2.09 -12.30 0.54
N ARG A 84 1.83 -13.51 0.06
CA ARG A 84 1.86 -14.67 0.92
C ARG A 84 3.24 -15.25 0.85
N ARG A 85 3.72 -15.80 1.97
CA ARG A 85 5.05 -16.39 1.98
C ARG A 85 5.15 -17.54 0.99
N ALA A 86 4.06 -18.26 0.83
CA ALA A 86 4.09 -19.40 -0.10
C ALA A 86 4.31 -18.96 -1.53
N SER A 87 3.92 -17.75 -1.87
CA SER A 87 4.11 -17.25 -3.24
C SER A 87 5.54 -16.80 -3.49
N GLY A 88 6.23 -16.47 -2.44
CA GLY A 88 7.61 -16.02 -2.55
C GLY A 88 7.75 -14.62 -3.07
N PRO A 89 8.55 -13.80 -2.41
CA PRO A 89 8.71 -12.42 -2.86
C PRO A 89 9.51 -12.31 -4.14
N GLY A 90 10.34 -13.31 -4.41
CA GLY A 90 11.18 -13.24 -5.58
C GLY A 90 10.46 -13.32 -6.89
N GLN A 91 9.24 -13.83 -6.85
CA GLN A 91 8.49 -13.90 -8.04
C GLN A 91 7.72 -12.66 -8.27
N SER A 92 7.77 -11.78 -7.34
CA SER A 92 6.91 -10.67 -7.35
C SER A 92 7.46 -9.53 -8.12
N GLU A 93 6.98 -8.41 -7.89
CA GLU A 93 7.24 -7.23 -8.61
C GLU A 93 8.52 -6.56 -8.17
N GLY A 94 9.53 -6.53 -9.03
CA GLY A 94 10.76 -5.85 -8.70
C GLY A 94 10.61 -4.35 -8.59
N ARG A 95 9.48 -3.81 -9.04
CA ARG A 95 9.25 -2.37 -8.96
C ARG A 95 8.59 -1.93 -7.68
N ALA A 96 8.18 -2.89 -6.84
CA ALA A 96 7.65 -2.53 -5.54
C ALA A 96 8.80 -2.09 -4.64
N ASP A 97 8.50 -1.16 -3.77
CA ASP A 97 9.53 -0.65 -2.86
C ASP A 97 9.69 -1.52 -1.63
N PHE A 98 8.62 -2.15 -1.19
CA PHE A 98 8.66 -2.99 0.01
C PHE A 98 7.71 -4.15 -0.15
N PHE A 99 7.99 -5.24 0.57
CA PHE A 99 7.12 -6.42 0.61
C PHE A 99 6.76 -6.72 2.05
N ILE A 100 5.49 -7.07 2.26
CA ILE A 100 4.99 -7.47 3.56
C ILE A 100 4.24 -8.77 3.37
N TYR A 101 4.43 -9.70 4.30
CA TYR A 101 3.77 -10.99 4.22
C TYR A 101 2.45 -10.96 4.97
N LYS A 102 1.38 -11.38 4.29
CA LYS A 102 0.05 -11.33 4.86
C LYS A 102 -0.15 -12.30 6.01
N ASP A 103 0.60 -13.38 6.02
CA ASP A 103 0.40 -14.44 7.02
C ASP A 103 1.33 -14.31 8.22
N ILE A 104 1.97 -13.18 8.38
CA ILE A 104 2.74 -12.88 9.56
C ILE A 104 2.24 -11.52 10.03
N ASP A 105 2.42 -11.20 11.26
CA ASP A 105 2.01 -9.95 11.90
C ASP A 105 2.14 -8.75 10.94
N ILE A 106 1.06 -8.43 10.26
CA ILE A 106 1.05 -7.36 9.27
C ILE A 106 1.36 -6.02 9.91
N GLU A 107 0.82 -5.79 11.09
CA GLU A 107 0.95 -4.47 11.73
C GLU A 107 2.39 -4.17 12.08
N THR A 108 3.13 -5.14 12.59
CA THR A 108 4.52 -4.92 12.91
C THR A 108 5.35 -4.64 11.66
N GLN A 109 5.08 -5.39 10.59
CA GLN A 109 5.80 -5.18 9.35
C GLN A 109 5.48 -3.82 8.76
N LEU A 110 4.21 -3.43 8.80
CA LEU A 110 3.82 -2.12 8.31
C LEU A 110 4.45 -0.99 9.10
N ALA A 111 4.49 -1.14 10.42
CA ALA A 111 5.09 -0.11 11.26
C ALA A 111 6.54 0.14 10.87
N LYS A 112 7.29 -0.95 10.68
CA LYS A 112 8.66 -0.83 10.28
C LYS A 112 8.82 -0.18 8.92
N THR A 113 7.98 -0.60 7.98
CA THR A 113 8.05 -0.06 6.64
C THR A 113 7.73 1.43 6.62
N LEU A 114 6.72 1.84 7.36
CA LEU A 114 6.36 3.24 7.40
C LEU A 114 7.47 4.08 8.03
N GLU A 115 8.16 3.52 9.02
CA GLU A 115 9.30 4.22 9.58
C GLU A 115 10.39 4.41 8.55
N GLU A 116 10.64 3.41 7.74
CA GLU A 116 11.66 3.54 6.71
C GLU A 116 11.26 4.53 5.65
N LEU A 117 9.97 4.58 5.30
CA LEU A 117 9.51 5.49 4.27
C LEU A 117 9.43 6.94 4.76
N PHE A 118 8.91 7.14 5.95
CA PHE A 118 8.60 8.47 6.42
C PHE A 118 9.36 8.89 7.67
N GLY A 119 10.13 7.99 8.23
CA GLY A 119 10.88 8.24 9.42
C GLY A 119 9.97 8.58 10.58
N GLU A 120 10.43 9.48 11.41
CA GLU A 120 9.66 9.86 12.57
C GLU A 120 8.35 10.48 12.21
N ALA A 121 8.31 11.18 11.11
CA ALA A 121 7.08 11.82 10.67
C ALA A 121 6.01 10.81 10.33
N GLY A 122 6.42 9.63 9.91
CA GLY A 122 5.47 8.59 9.60
C GLY A 122 4.76 8.04 10.78
N ARG A 123 5.32 8.27 11.99
CA ARG A 123 4.70 7.75 13.17
C ARG A 123 3.94 8.82 13.86
N GLY A 124 3.83 9.70 13.41
CA GLY A 124 3.16 10.51 14.03
C GLY A 124 3.11 11.75 14.12
N GLN A 125 3.09 12.07 13.91
CA GLN A 125 2.98 12.91 14.01
C GLN A 125 3.46 13.60 14.45
N GLY A 126 3.61 13.44 14.56
CA GLY A 126 4.07 13.94 14.82
C GLY A 126 4.75 14.22 15.69
N ALA A 127 4.80 13.86 16.00
CA ALA A 127 5.45 14.06 16.82
C ALA A 127 6.10 14.98 16.81
N GLY A 128 5.95 15.19 16.80
CA GLY A 128 6.44 15.93 16.76
C GLY A 128 7.27 16.38 16.90
N ARG A 129 7.22 16.51 16.79
CA ARG A 129 8.04 17.08 16.68
C ARG A 129 7.89 17.85 16.32
#